data_87a55748bda758bc7eba5221689d83bc
#
_entry.id   87a55748bda758bc7eba5221689d83bc
#
_cell.length_a   1.000
_cell.length_b   1.000
_cell.length_c   1.000
_cell.angle_alpha   90.00
_cell.angle_beta   90.00
_cell.angle_gamma   90.00
#
_symmetry.space_group_name_H-M   'P 1'
#
loop_
_entity.id
_entity.type
_entity.pdbx_description
1 polymer ?
#
loop_
_entity_poly.entity_id
_entity_poly.type
_entity_poly.pdbx_seq_one_letter_code
_entity_poly.pdbx_strand_id
1 'polypeptide(L)'
;MCDRWPSHLLVFLLLVIWSPEEVKTGRVLVLLPHIGKSHFMAFEPYLRYLTAVGHDVVVYSHFPLKDPPPNFTDVSLLGSRHQDYATNAIPPFFTLLPLKAYITAFFFGLGGVFQCAEVLGSKPMQELMKSDEKFDLIVTELFNSDCVLPFVHKFGAPHIALSSCVPIPTSLDRFGNPDSPAYIANMFLPLTNNMNFFERISNTLMYLWTKAVFYIMYDIPSELVAWYHFGLSIPRLSSIAYNTSLLLINTHPVINSPRPYVPSIIEVGGIHLPKVKKLPQDIAKFMDEAEHGVVYVSFGSLLKIDALPDEKRDAMVHAFARLKQRVLWRWSSELYERPANLMTKSWIPQFDVLNHPNVKAFVTHSGLLGTIEAIHNAVPVVTIPFFGDQDHNAKNIVRQGIGIQLSYSNLTMENLLNALNQVIYNVSYKENAIQTSKIFRDRPKSPMETAVYWTEYVLRHGGAPHLQSAAKELNIFQYLLLDVVAVLLIFSIIVLVVLGYCFKILLFVLRPKQKLL
;
A
#
# COMPACT_ATOMS: atom_id res chain seq x y z
N MET A 1 -19.99 5.81 68.36
CA MET A 1 -18.80 6.54 67.82
C MET A 1 -18.52 5.92 66.48
N CYS A 2 -19.00 6.56 65.42
CA CYS A 2 -18.70 6.18 64.04
C CYS A 2 -17.72 7.21 63.53
N ASP A 3 -16.46 6.82 63.39
CA ASP A 3 -15.42 7.68 62.86
C ASP A 3 -15.63 7.86 61.35
N ARG A 4 -15.91 9.09 60.96
CA ARG A 4 -15.94 9.53 59.57
C ARG A 4 -14.48 9.64 59.06
N TRP A 5 -14.10 8.77 58.17
CA TRP A 5 -12.87 8.95 57.40
C TRP A 5 -12.97 10.23 56.56
N PRO A 6 -11.93 11.08 56.53
CA PRO A 6 -12.01 12.34 55.80
C PRO A 6 -12.06 12.05 54.28
N SER A 7 -13.11 12.57 53.65
CA SER A 7 -13.37 12.45 52.18
C SER A 7 -12.22 12.95 51.31
N HIS A 8 -11.29 13.71 51.83
CA HIS A 8 -10.08 14.18 51.14
C HIS A 8 -9.02 13.10 50.90
N LEU A 9 -8.97 12.04 51.72
CA LEU A 9 -8.04 10.92 51.49
C LEU A 9 -8.51 10.02 50.32
N LEU A 10 -9.82 9.86 50.13
CA LEU A 10 -10.39 9.08 49.02
C LEU A 10 -10.17 9.81 47.68
N VAL A 11 -10.27 11.15 47.64
CA VAL A 11 -10.00 11.93 46.42
C VAL A 11 -8.51 11.91 46.07
N PHE A 12 -7.62 11.95 47.08
CA PHE A 12 -6.18 11.85 46.84
C PHE A 12 -5.77 10.44 46.36
N LEU A 13 -6.37 9.39 46.90
CA LEU A 13 -6.17 8.00 46.44
C LEU A 13 -6.72 7.78 45.02
N LEU A 14 -7.85 8.37 44.65
CA LEU A 14 -8.40 8.31 43.30
C LEU A 14 -7.57 9.12 42.27
N LEU A 15 -6.93 10.23 42.70
CA LEU A 15 -6.02 11.01 41.86
C LEU A 15 -4.65 10.33 41.66
N VAL A 16 -4.21 9.52 42.64
CA VAL A 16 -2.95 8.75 42.54
C VAL A 16 -3.12 7.48 41.69
N ILE A 17 -4.35 6.94 41.58
CA ILE A 17 -4.65 5.76 40.77
C ILE A 17 -4.87 6.12 39.28
N TRP A 18 -5.14 7.38 38.97
CA TRP A 18 -5.28 7.87 37.61
C TRP A 18 -4.10 8.79 37.24
N SER A 19 -2.87 8.33 37.47
CA SER A 19 -1.75 8.86 36.72
C SER A 19 -1.94 8.41 35.25
N PRO A 20 -2.11 9.33 34.28
CA PRO A 20 -2.04 8.93 32.88
C PRO A 20 -0.71 8.19 32.71
N GLU A 21 -0.74 6.99 32.11
CA GLU A 21 0.51 6.31 31.71
C GLU A 21 1.38 7.37 31.04
N GLU A 22 2.53 7.68 31.65
CA GLU A 22 3.49 8.60 31.05
C GLU A 22 3.83 8.03 29.68
N VAL A 23 3.37 8.72 28.63
CA VAL A 23 3.76 8.40 27.26
C VAL A 23 5.27 8.50 27.21
N LYS A 24 5.94 7.36 27.21
CA LYS A 24 7.40 7.30 27.12
C LYS A 24 7.79 7.90 25.76
N THR A 25 8.25 9.15 25.78
CA THR A 25 8.76 9.80 24.58
C THR A 25 9.95 9.02 24.07
N GLY A 26 9.95 8.69 22.79
CA GLY A 26 11.04 7.94 22.14
C GLY A 26 11.64 8.73 20.99
N ARG A 27 12.90 8.47 20.69
CA ARG A 27 13.59 8.99 19.51
C ARG A 27 13.44 8.01 18.36
N VAL A 28 12.77 8.43 17.30
CA VAL A 28 12.35 7.60 16.17
C VAL A 28 13.16 7.94 14.92
N LEU A 29 13.90 6.97 14.38
CA LEU A 29 14.56 7.08 13.07
C LEU A 29 13.61 6.62 11.98
N VAL A 30 13.37 7.46 10.99
CA VAL A 30 12.50 7.17 9.85
C VAL A 30 13.30 7.20 8.55
N LEU A 31 13.34 6.08 7.84
CA LEU A 31 14.09 5.94 6.59
C LEU A 31 13.10 5.69 5.45
N LEU A 32 12.82 6.72 4.65
CA LEU A 32 11.91 6.68 3.51
C LEU A 32 12.67 7.02 2.22
N PRO A 33 13.52 6.11 1.73
CA PRO A 33 14.42 6.38 0.60
C PRO A 33 13.71 6.40 -0.76
N HIS A 34 12.42 6.03 -0.82
CA HIS A 34 11.69 5.92 -2.08
C HIS A 34 11.47 7.30 -2.73
N ILE A 35 11.74 7.40 -4.04
CA ILE A 35 11.64 8.65 -4.82
C ILE A 35 10.21 9.02 -5.19
N GLY A 36 9.22 8.15 -5.00
CA GLY A 36 7.82 8.42 -5.25
C GLY A 36 7.22 9.35 -4.21
N LYS A 37 6.89 10.58 -4.58
CA LYS A 37 6.32 11.57 -3.64
C LYS A 37 5.07 11.07 -2.93
N SER A 38 4.22 10.29 -3.60
CA SER A 38 3.01 9.73 -3.01
C SER A 38 3.28 8.76 -1.86
N HIS A 39 4.43 8.07 -1.87
CA HIS A 39 4.85 7.19 -0.79
C HIS A 39 5.16 7.98 0.49
N PHE A 40 5.93 9.05 0.37
CA PHE A 40 6.16 9.97 1.49
C PHE A 40 4.87 10.62 1.97
N MET A 41 4.04 11.14 1.06
CA MET A 41 2.77 11.78 1.38
C MET A 41 1.78 10.85 2.09
N ALA A 42 1.88 9.53 1.87
CA ALA A 42 1.05 8.54 2.58
C ALA A 42 1.27 8.59 4.10
N PHE A 43 2.48 8.89 4.54
CA PHE A 43 2.85 8.82 5.95
C PHE A 43 3.32 10.16 6.56
N GLU A 44 3.48 11.22 5.77
CA GLU A 44 3.83 12.55 6.30
C GLU A 44 2.92 13.00 7.47
N PRO A 45 1.57 12.88 7.39
CA PRO A 45 0.71 13.25 8.51
C PRO A 45 0.97 12.42 9.77
N TYR A 46 1.28 11.14 9.62
CA TYR A 46 1.63 10.26 10.73
C TYR A 46 2.95 10.68 11.40
N LEU A 47 3.98 11.00 10.61
CA LEU A 47 5.27 11.45 11.13
C LEU A 47 5.13 12.78 11.88
N ARG A 48 4.34 13.73 11.38
CA ARG A 48 4.00 14.97 12.07
C ARG A 48 3.21 14.73 13.37
N TYR A 49 2.33 13.74 13.36
CA TYR A 49 1.54 13.41 14.55
C TYR A 49 2.39 12.77 15.65
N LEU A 50 3.39 11.96 15.28
CA LEU A 50 4.36 11.43 16.26
C LEU A 50 5.06 12.55 17.03
N THR A 51 5.46 13.64 16.36
CA THR A 51 6.05 14.80 17.08
C THR A 51 5.04 15.54 17.94
N ALA A 52 3.79 15.61 17.48
CA ALA A 52 2.71 16.26 18.25
C ALA A 52 2.37 15.52 19.56
N VAL A 53 2.62 14.21 19.64
CA VAL A 53 2.47 13.41 20.87
C VAL A 53 3.78 13.31 21.67
N GLY A 54 4.83 14.05 21.26
CA GLY A 54 6.04 14.26 22.05
C GLY A 54 7.27 13.44 21.63
N HIS A 55 7.20 12.62 20.57
CA HIS A 55 8.38 11.88 20.07
C HIS A 55 9.36 12.82 19.33
N ASP A 56 10.65 12.48 19.40
CA ASP A 56 11.71 13.10 18.57
C ASP A 56 11.86 12.26 17.28
N VAL A 57 11.55 12.86 16.14
CA VAL A 57 11.46 12.14 14.86
C VAL A 57 12.55 12.64 13.90
N VAL A 58 13.46 11.76 13.50
CA VAL A 58 14.54 12.04 12.54
C VAL A 58 14.21 11.34 11.22
N VAL A 59 13.95 12.12 10.17
CA VAL A 59 13.44 11.61 8.88
C VAL A 59 14.48 11.79 7.77
N TYR A 60 14.84 10.71 7.13
CA TYR A 60 15.66 10.70 5.91
C TYR A 60 14.76 10.47 4.71
N SER A 61 14.58 11.48 3.85
CA SER A 61 13.71 11.39 2.68
C SER A 61 14.16 12.30 1.53
N HIS A 62 13.60 12.09 0.34
CA HIS A 62 13.76 12.99 -0.81
C HIS A 62 12.81 14.21 -0.75
N PHE A 63 11.96 14.31 0.27
CA PHE A 63 10.87 15.29 0.33
C PHE A 63 10.93 16.10 1.62
N PRO A 64 11.98 16.94 1.83
CA PRO A 64 12.08 17.75 3.02
C PRO A 64 10.88 18.68 3.17
N LEU A 65 10.41 18.81 4.41
CA LEU A 65 9.26 19.65 4.74
C LEU A 65 9.65 21.13 4.66
N LYS A 66 8.75 21.96 4.15
CA LYS A 66 8.96 23.42 4.16
C LYS A 66 8.95 23.98 5.59
N ASP A 67 8.00 23.50 6.40
CA ASP A 67 7.77 23.92 7.78
C ASP A 67 7.73 22.67 8.69
N PRO A 68 8.90 22.13 9.09
CA PRO A 68 8.95 21.01 10.01
C PRO A 68 8.45 21.42 11.40
N PRO A 69 7.65 20.59 12.08
CA PRO A 69 7.22 20.87 13.44
C PRO A 69 8.40 20.75 14.43
N PRO A 70 8.25 21.26 15.67
CA PRO A 70 9.22 20.98 16.74
C PRO A 70 9.45 19.47 16.91
N ASN A 71 10.63 19.06 17.30
CA ASN A 71 11.06 17.66 17.46
C ASN A 71 11.01 16.85 16.14
N PHE A 72 11.08 17.53 14.99
CA PHE A 72 11.17 16.91 13.67
C PHE A 72 12.48 17.34 13.01
N THR A 73 13.41 16.41 12.89
CA THR A 73 14.67 16.62 12.16
C THR A 73 14.55 16.04 10.76
N ASP A 74 14.62 16.90 9.75
CA ASP A 74 14.48 16.52 8.35
C ASP A 74 15.86 16.47 7.67
N VAL A 75 16.28 15.28 7.27
CA VAL A 75 17.54 15.04 6.58
C VAL A 75 17.25 14.77 5.12
N SER A 76 17.61 15.72 4.28
CA SER A 76 17.34 15.65 2.84
C SER A 76 18.25 14.67 2.12
N LEU A 77 17.67 13.75 1.38
CA LEU A 77 18.32 12.90 0.38
C LEU A 77 18.32 13.56 -1.02
N LEU A 78 17.88 14.82 -1.13
CA LEU A 78 17.95 15.63 -2.34
C LEU A 78 19.43 15.84 -2.72
N GLY A 79 19.74 15.64 -4.01
CA GLY A 79 21.12 15.73 -4.50
C GLY A 79 21.71 14.38 -4.91
N SER A 80 21.04 13.27 -4.60
CA SER A 80 21.21 12.06 -5.38
C SER A 80 20.71 12.31 -6.81
N ARG A 81 21.45 11.84 -7.82
CA ARG A 81 21.26 12.19 -9.26
C ARG A 81 19.90 11.81 -9.87
N HIS A 82 19.02 11.12 -9.12
CA HIS A 82 17.76 10.55 -9.63
C HIS A 82 16.49 11.36 -9.33
N GLN A 83 16.61 12.63 -8.91
CA GLN A 83 15.42 13.52 -8.81
C GLN A 83 14.60 13.57 -10.11
N ASP A 84 15.28 13.39 -11.25
CA ASP A 84 14.63 13.40 -12.56
C ASP A 84 13.83 12.12 -12.88
N TYR A 85 14.15 10.98 -12.25
CA TYR A 85 13.41 9.74 -12.48
C TYR A 85 11.98 9.76 -11.90
N ALA A 86 11.79 10.41 -10.75
CA ALA A 86 10.45 10.55 -10.16
C ALA A 86 9.53 11.47 -10.97
N THR A 87 10.12 12.36 -11.77
CA THR A 87 9.39 13.31 -12.62
C THR A 87 9.31 12.85 -14.09
N ASN A 88 10.19 11.95 -14.52
CA ASN A 88 10.15 11.32 -15.84
C ASN A 88 9.28 10.06 -15.77
N ALA A 89 7.98 10.29 -15.68
CA ALA A 89 6.94 9.30 -15.67
C ALA A 89 7.21 8.15 -16.65
N ILE A 90 6.82 6.94 -16.23
CA ILE A 90 6.69 5.81 -17.14
C ILE A 90 5.93 6.30 -18.37
N PRO A 91 6.54 6.28 -19.55
CA PRO A 91 5.89 6.82 -20.73
C PRO A 91 4.53 6.13 -20.95
N PRO A 92 3.48 6.82 -21.34
CA PRO A 92 2.18 6.23 -21.56
C PRO A 92 2.18 5.03 -22.50
N PHE A 93 3.15 4.94 -23.45
CA PHE A 93 3.29 3.79 -24.33
C PHE A 93 3.56 2.47 -23.57
N PHE A 94 4.09 2.55 -22.35
CA PHE A 94 4.34 1.35 -21.53
C PHE A 94 3.05 0.56 -21.27
N THR A 95 1.92 1.25 -21.22
CA THR A 95 0.60 0.64 -21.03
C THR A 95 0.15 -0.23 -22.22
N LEU A 96 0.79 -0.05 -23.36
CA LEU A 96 0.49 -0.77 -24.61
C LEU A 96 1.33 -2.04 -24.76
N LEU A 97 2.34 -2.25 -23.90
CA LEU A 97 3.22 -3.40 -23.99
C LEU A 97 2.46 -4.71 -23.71
N PRO A 98 2.67 -5.76 -24.53
CA PRO A 98 2.23 -7.09 -24.18
C PRO A 98 2.79 -7.50 -22.81
N LEU A 99 2.01 -8.22 -22.01
CA LEU A 99 2.44 -8.69 -20.69
C LEU A 99 2.88 -7.58 -19.72
N LYS A 100 2.29 -6.37 -19.84
CA LYS A 100 2.66 -5.20 -19.04
C LYS A 100 2.80 -5.49 -17.53
N ALA A 101 1.94 -6.35 -16.97
CA ALA A 101 1.96 -6.72 -15.56
C ALA A 101 3.26 -7.44 -15.17
N TYR A 102 3.69 -8.39 -15.96
CA TYR A 102 4.94 -9.15 -15.76
C TYR A 102 6.17 -8.27 -15.89
N ILE A 103 6.16 -7.40 -16.91
CA ILE A 103 7.23 -6.42 -17.17
C ILE A 103 7.28 -5.39 -16.03
N THR A 104 6.12 -4.91 -15.58
CA THR A 104 6.04 -3.95 -14.45
C THR A 104 6.63 -4.57 -13.19
N ALA A 105 6.29 -5.80 -12.82
CA ALA A 105 6.84 -6.47 -11.65
C ALA A 105 8.37 -6.61 -11.73
N PHE A 106 8.90 -6.91 -12.92
CA PHE A 106 10.35 -7.01 -13.16
C PHE A 106 11.06 -5.67 -12.91
N PHE A 107 10.58 -4.60 -13.54
CA PHE A 107 11.20 -3.28 -13.37
C PHE A 107 11.00 -2.69 -11.97
N PHE A 108 9.95 -3.08 -11.27
CA PHE A 108 9.74 -2.68 -9.89
C PHE A 108 10.85 -3.23 -8.97
N GLY A 109 11.17 -4.51 -9.09
CA GLY A 109 12.26 -5.11 -8.32
C GLY A 109 13.60 -4.47 -8.63
N LEU A 110 13.95 -4.39 -9.92
CA LEU A 110 15.23 -3.84 -10.37
C LEU A 110 15.40 -2.35 -10.00
N GLY A 111 14.36 -1.54 -10.18
CA GLY A 111 14.38 -0.11 -9.86
C GLY A 111 14.66 0.17 -8.38
N GLY A 112 14.13 -0.65 -7.48
CA GLY A 112 14.38 -0.54 -6.04
C GLY A 112 15.84 -0.73 -5.67
N VAL A 113 16.53 -1.66 -6.32
CA VAL A 113 17.95 -1.94 -6.06
C VAL A 113 18.84 -0.78 -6.50
N PHE A 114 18.61 -0.22 -7.69
CA PHE A 114 19.39 0.94 -8.15
C PHE A 114 19.20 2.14 -7.23
N GLN A 115 17.98 2.41 -6.85
CA GLN A 115 17.66 3.47 -5.89
C GLN A 115 18.33 3.22 -4.54
N CYS A 116 18.33 1.97 -4.08
CA CYS A 116 18.99 1.53 -2.87
C CYS A 116 20.47 1.85 -2.87
N ALA A 117 21.20 1.41 -3.89
CA ALA A 117 22.64 1.63 -4.02
C ALA A 117 23.02 3.12 -3.99
N GLU A 118 22.22 3.94 -4.66
CA GLU A 118 22.43 5.37 -4.71
C GLU A 118 22.16 6.05 -3.37
N VAL A 119 21.05 5.73 -2.73
CA VAL A 119 20.67 6.29 -1.42
C VAL A 119 21.72 5.94 -0.38
N LEU A 120 22.16 4.68 -0.29
CA LEU A 120 23.21 4.27 0.66
C LEU A 120 24.55 4.94 0.36
N GLY A 121 24.87 5.24 -0.91
CA GLY A 121 26.05 6.00 -1.32
C GLY A 121 26.00 7.50 -1.02
N SER A 122 24.82 8.04 -0.68
CA SER A 122 24.64 9.47 -0.41
C SER A 122 25.35 9.91 0.87
N LYS A 123 25.82 11.17 0.90
CA LYS A 123 26.53 11.72 2.06
C LYS A 123 25.75 11.60 3.37
N PRO A 124 24.44 11.95 3.46
CA PRO A 124 23.69 11.82 4.69
C PRO A 124 23.63 10.37 5.21
N MET A 125 23.46 9.39 4.30
CA MET A 125 23.40 7.98 4.69
C MET A 125 24.75 7.45 5.14
N GLN A 126 25.84 7.89 4.51
CA GLN A 126 27.20 7.55 4.91
C GLN A 126 27.57 8.15 6.27
N GLU A 127 27.08 9.34 6.59
CA GLU A 127 27.22 9.97 7.91
C GLU A 127 26.44 9.19 8.97
N LEU A 128 25.20 8.80 8.67
CA LEU A 128 24.37 7.97 9.56
C LEU A 128 25.01 6.60 9.82
N MET A 129 25.63 5.97 8.79
CA MET A 129 26.36 4.71 8.96
C MET A 129 27.52 4.82 9.95
N LYS A 130 28.15 5.99 10.05
CA LYS A 130 29.31 6.24 10.93
C LYS A 130 28.90 6.79 12.30
N SER A 131 27.65 7.23 12.46
CA SER A 131 27.18 7.87 13.69
C SER A 131 27.04 6.85 14.84
N ASP A 132 27.21 7.32 16.05
CA ASP A 132 26.94 6.60 17.31
C ASP A 132 25.60 7.02 17.94
N GLU A 133 24.69 7.57 17.11
CA GLU A 133 23.37 7.97 17.55
C GLU A 133 22.58 6.77 18.09
N LYS A 134 21.62 7.07 18.97
CA LYS A 134 20.73 6.06 19.55
C LYS A 134 19.30 6.39 19.21
N PHE A 135 18.54 5.35 18.86
CA PHE A 135 17.14 5.44 18.53
C PHE A 135 16.36 4.38 19.32
N ASP A 136 15.16 4.72 19.73
CA ASP A 136 14.26 3.80 20.44
C ASP A 136 13.38 2.99 19.48
N LEU A 137 13.25 3.47 18.24
CA LEU A 137 12.45 2.85 17.18
C LEU A 137 13.03 3.20 15.81
N ILE A 138 12.97 2.25 14.88
CA ILE A 138 13.26 2.50 13.47
C ILE A 138 12.00 2.23 12.65
N VAL A 139 11.70 3.14 11.73
CA VAL A 139 10.56 3.05 10.81
C VAL A 139 11.08 3.08 9.39
N THR A 140 10.70 2.11 8.56
CA THR A 140 11.07 2.09 7.14
C THR A 140 9.86 1.82 6.26
N GLU A 141 9.91 2.20 4.98
CA GLU A 141 8.90 1.76 4.03
C GLU A 141 9.23 0.36 3.49
N LEU A 142 8.24 -0.52 3.51
CA LEU A 142 8.27 -1.83 2.88
C LEU A 142 7.60 -1.74 1.50
N PHE A 143 8.41 -1.58 0.47
CA PHE A 143 7.94 -1.47 -0.90
C PHE A 143 8.86 -2.21 -1.87
N ASN A 144 9.81 -1.56 -2.50
CA ASN A 144 10.70 -2.17 -3.50
C ASN A 144 12.19 -2.16 -3.12
N SER A 145 12.50 -1.99 -1.84
CA SER A 145 13.86 -2.04 -1.32
C SER A 145 13.90 -2.34 0.18
N ASP A 146 14.79 -3.24 0.58
CA ASP A 146 15.12 -3.56 1.97
C ASP A 146 16.52 -3.04 2.38
N CYS A 147 17.15 -2.23 1.55
CA CYS A 147 18.55 -1.85 1.72
C CYS A 147 18.85 -1.01 2.95
N VAL A 148 17.84 -0.37 3.53
CA VAL A 148 17.99 0.41 4.77
C VAL A 148 17.83 -0.44 6.03
N LEU A 149 17.45 -1.71 5.91
CA LEU A 149 17.33 -2.60 7.07
C LEU A 149 18.62 -2.82 7.88
N PRO A 150 19.84 -2.73 7.30
CA PRO A 150 21.05 -2.79 8.11
C PRO A 150 21.11 -1.76 9.24
N PHE A 151 20.43 -0.61 9.11
CA PHE A 151 20.33 0.36 10.20
C PHE A 151 19.54 -0.19 11.41
N VAL A 152 18.57 -1.07 11.19
CA VAL A 152 17.85 -1.77 12.28
C VAL A 152 18.85 -2.60 13.11
N HIS A 153 19.72 -3.34 12.44
CA HIS A 153 20.79 -4.10 13.09
C HIS A 153 21.82 -3.19 13.77
N LYS A 154 22.28 -2.15 13.06
CA LYS A 154 23.29 -1.20 13.57
C LYS A 154 22.85 -0.54 14.88
N PHE A 155 21.63 -0.05 14.96
CA PHE A 155 21.15 0.68 16.13
C PHE A 155 20.48 -0.22 17.18
N GLY A 156 20.20 -1.50 16.86
CA GLY A 156 19.61 -2.45 17.79
C GLY A 156 18.21 -2.10 18.29
N ALA A 157 17.50 -1.25 17.56
CA ALA A 157 16.17 -0.79 17.93
C ALA A 157 15.06 -1.64 17.26
N PRO A 158 13.88 -1.77 17.89
CA PRO A 158 12.73 -2.39 17.27
C PRO A 158 12.34 -1.71 15.97
N HIS A 159 11.72 -2.46 15.06
CA HIS A 159 11.42 -2.01 13.70
C HIS A 159 9.92 -2.07 13.40
N ILE A 160 9.39 -1.00 12.82
CA ILE A 160 8.06 -0.92 12.21
C ILE A 160 8.23 -0.67 10.71
N ALA A 161 7.56 -1.48 9.89
CA ALA A 161 7.45 -1.26 8.46
C ALA A 161 6.17 -0.47 8.12
N LEU A 162 6.26 0.40 7.12
CA LEU A 162 5.13 1.12 6.52
C LEU A 162 4.88 0.60 5.11
N SER A 163 3.63 0.48 4.68
CA SER A 163 3.32 0.21 3.28
C SER A 163 2.26 1.18 2.77
N SER A 164 2.63 1.97 1.77
CA SER A 164 1.77 3.00 1.15
C SER A 164 0.70 2.43 0.21
N CYS A 165 0.85 1.16 -0.18
CA CYS A 165 0.00 0.49 -1.17
C CYS A 165 -0.46 -0.90 -0.70
N VAL A 166 -1.20 -1.59 -1.56
CA VAL A 166 -1.55 -3.02 -1.39
C VAL A 166 -0.27 -3.85 -1.31
N PRO A 167 -0.17 -4.84 -0.41
CA PRO A 167 1.08 -5.58 -0.22
C PRO A 167 1.48 -6.34 -1.49
N ILE A 168 2.76 -6.27 -1.81
CA ILE A 168 3.39 -7.16 -2.78
C ILE A 168 3.41 -8.58 -2.17
N PRO A 169 3.17 -9.65 -2.93
CA PRO A 169 3.09 -11.02 -2.40
C PRO A 169 4.28 -11.45 -1.53
N THR A 170 5.50 -10.97 -1.84
CA THR A 170 6.72 -11.27 -1.07
C THR A 170 6.80 -10.51 0.26
N SER A 171 6.14 -9.36 0.37
CA SER A 171 6.24 -8.48 1.52
C SER A 171 5.64 -9.08 2.80
N LEU A 172 4.63 -9.94 2.66
CA LEU A 172 3.91 -10.52 3.78
C LEU A 172 4.52 -11.81 4.32
N ASP A 173 5.43 -12.43 3.58
CA ASP A 173 6.10 -13.68 3.97
C ASP A 173 6.88 -13.50 5.29
N ARG A 174 7.53 -12.34 5.47
CA ARG A 174 8.28 -11.99 6.68
C ARG A 174 7.43 -11.91 7.95
N PHE A 175 6.10 -11.81 7.81
CA PHE A 175 5.15 -11.82 8.92
C PHE A 175 4.50 -13.19 9.11
N GLY A 176 4.80 -14.18 8.26
CA GLY A 176 4.10 -15.47 8.24
C GLY A 176 2.61 -15.33 7.93
N ASN A 177 2.25 -14.33 7.12
CA ASN A 177 0.87 -14.06 6.75
C ASN A 177 0.39 -15.05 5.69
N PRO A 178 -0.82 -15.64 5.83
CA PRO A 178 -1.39 -16.48 4.79
C PRO A 178 -1.56 -15.72 3.48
N ASP A 179 -1.08 -16.30 2.39
CA ASP A 179 -1.12 -15.72 1.06
C ASP A 179 -1.53 -16.80 0.04
N SER A 180 -2.82 -16.78 -0.35
CA SER A 180 -3.38 -17.77 -1.27
C SER A 180 -3.79 -17.14 -2.60
N PRO A 181 -3.17 -17.51 -3.72
CA PRO A 181 -3.56 -17.00 -5.03
C PRO A 181 -4.96 -17.47 -5.48
N ALA A 182 -5.60 -18.37 -4.74
CA ALA A 182 -6.95 -18.85 -5.04
C ALA A 182 -8.03 -17.76 -4.82
N TYR A 183 -7.80 -16.82 -3.88
CA TYR A 183 -8.77 -15.76 -3.53
C TYR A 183 -8.13 -14.41 -3.19
N ILE A 184 -6.80 -14.29 -3.20
CA ILE A 184 -6.09 -13.02 -3.02
C ILE A 184 -5.56 -12.60 -4.38
N ALA A 185 -6.14 -11.54 -4.96
CA ALA A 185 -5.72 -11.02 -6.24
C ALA A 185 -4.35 -10.34 -6.14
N ASN A 186 -3.46 -10.65 -7.08
CA ASN A 186 -2.15 -10.00 -7.19
C ASN A 186 -2.33 -8.55 -7.64
N MET A 187 -1.62 -7.62 -7.00
CA MET A 187 -1.75 -6.18 -7.23
C MET A 187 -1.40 -5.73 -8.67
N PHE A 188 -0.65 -6.53 -9.41
CA PHE A 188 -0.29 -6.20 -10.80
C PHE A 188 -1.34 -6.63 -11.83
N LEU A 189 -2.40 -7.36 -11.40
CA LEU A 189 -3.45 -7.84 -12.29
C LEU A 189 -4.78 -7.11 -12.07
N PRO A 190 -5.57 -6.92 -13.14
CA PRO A 190 -6.91 -6.35 -13.06
C PRO A 190 -7.93 -7.36 -12.53
N LEU A 191 -7.68 -7.94 -11.36
CA LEU A 191 -8.48 -8.97 -10.74
C LEU A 191 -9.08 -8.51 -9.41
N THR A 192 -10.15 -9.16 -9.00
CA THR A 192 -10.74 -9.07 -7.66
C THR A 192 -10.62 -10.43 -6.95
N ASN A 193 -11.01 -10.50 -5.68
CA ASN A 193 -10.97 -11.76 -4.91
C ASN A 193 -11.94 -12.83 -5.45
N ASN A 194 -12.97 -12.43 -6.22
CA ASN A 194 -13.89 -13.36 -6.87
C ASN A 194 -13.39 -13.70 -8.27
N MET A 195 -12.57 -14.75 -8.36
CA MET A 195 -11.92 -15.19 -9.60
C MET A 195 -12.57 -16.45 -10.15
N ASN A 196 -12.81 -16.49 -11.46
CA ASN A 196 -13.14 -17.72 -12.17
C ASN A 196 -11.89 -18.62 -12.30
N PHE A 197 -12.03 -19.79 -12.89
CA PHE A 197 -10.94 -20.76 -13.01
C PHE A 197 -9.72 -20.21 -13.76
N PHE A 198 -9.92 -19.55 -14.90
CA PHE A 198 -8.82 -19.00 -15.72
C PHE A 198 -8.15 -17.79 -15.05
N GLU A 199 -8.93 -16.97 -14.35
CA GLU A 199 -8.39 -15.86 -13.55
C GLU A 199 -7.54 -16.38 -12.39
N ARG A 200 -7.95 -17.49 -11.72
CA ARG A 200 -7.11 -18.13 -10.70
C ARG A 200 -5.80 -18.68 -11.26
N ILE A 201 -5.82 -19.28 -12.48
CA ILE A 201 -4.59 -19.71 -13.17
C ILE A 201 -3.69 -18.50 -13.41
N SER A 202 -4.21 -17.44 -14.03
CA SER A 202 -3.46 -16.22 -14.31
C SER A 202 -2.88 -15.59 -13.01
N ASN A 203 -3.69 -15.54 -11.96
CA ASN A 203 -3.28 -15.03 -10.66
C ASN A 203 -2.16 -15.87 -10.02
N THR A 204 -2.28 -17.20 -10.11
CA THR A 204 -1.24 -18.12 -9.59
C THR A 204 0.07 -17.97 -10.35
N LEU A 205 0.02 -17.89 -11.70
CA LEU A 205 1.22 -17.66 -12.51
C LEU A 205 1.88 -16.32 -12.17
N MET A 206 1.09 -15.25 -12.03
CA MET A 206 1.61 -13.95 -11.65
C MET A 206 2.17 -13.94 -10.22
N TYR A 207 1.55 -14.65 -9.29
CA TYR A 207 2.04 -14.84 -7.93
C TYR A 207 3.42 -15.51 -7.91
N LEU A 208 3.57 -16.62 -8.62
CA LEU A 208 4.85 -17.32 -8.74
C LEU A 208 5.91 -16.46 -9.43
N TRP A 209 5.54 -15.77 -10.52
CA TRP A 209 6.40 -14.83 -11.20
C TRP A 209 6.89 -13.71 -10.28
N THR A 210 5.97 -13.07 -9.56
CA THR A 210 6.32 -11.99 -8.63
C THR A 210 7.30 -12.48 -7.58
N LYS A 211 7.06 -13.65 -6.97
CA LYS A 211 7.98 -14.23 -5.97
C LYS A 211 9.35 -14.52 -6.56
N ALA A 212 9.42 -15.14 -7.73
CA ALA A 212 10.69 -15.44 -8.38
C ALA A 212 11.48 -14.17 -8.76
N VAL A 213 10.80 -13.21 -9.40
CA VAL A 213 11.44 -11.95 -9.84
C VAL A 213 11.91 -11.13 -8.65
N PHE A 214 11.12 -11.01 -7.59
CA PHE A 214 11.53 -10.25 -6.42
C PHE A 214 12.69 -10.93 -5.71
N TYR A 215 12.70 -12.25 -5.58
CA TYR A 215 13.84 -12.95 -5.01
C TYR A 215 15.14 -12.70 -5.80
N ILE A 216 15.08 -12.81 -7.15
CA ILE A 216 16.27 -12.70 -8.01
C ILE A 216 16.70 -11.25 -8.23
N MET A 217 15.75 -10.33 -8.47
CA MET A 217 16.01 -8.94 -8.89
C MET A 217 15.96 -7.93 -7.76
N TYR A 218 15.49 -8.33 -6.58
CA TYR A 218 15.35 -7.47 -5.43
C TYR A 218 16.10 -8.01 -4.20
N ASP A 219 15.77 -9.22 -3.69
CA ASP A 219 16.34 -9.71 -2.44
C ASP A 219 17.87 -9.93 -2.57
N ILE A 220 18.31 -10.70 -3.56
CA ILE A 220 19.73 -11.00 -3.76
C ILE A 220 20.54 -9.73 -4.04
N PRO A 221 20.16 -8.86 -4.98
CA PRO A 221 20.93 -7.64 -5.22
C PRO A 221 20.89 -6.64 -4.07
N SER A 222 19.76 -6.53 -3.34
CA SER A 222 19.69 -5.69 -2.13
C SER A 222 20.65 -6.15 -1.04
N GLU A 223 20.80 -7.47 -0.86
CA GLU A 223 21.77 -8.08 0.03
C GLU A 223 23.20 -7.70 -0.35
N LEU A 224 23.56 -7.81 -1.65
CA LEU A 224 24.88 -7.44 -2.17
C LEU A 224 25.19 -5.95 -1.95
N VAL A 225 24.23 -5.08 -2.21
CA VAL A 225 24.38 -3.64 -1.96
C VAL A 225 24.56 -3.35 -0.46
N ALA A 226 23.78 -4.02 0.39
CA ALA A 226 23.93 -3.88 1.84
C ALA A 226 25.32 -4.32 2.31
N TRP A 227 25.82 -5.48 1.86
CA TRP A 227 27.18 -5.95 2.17
C TRP A 227 28.28 -5.02 1.67
N TYR A 228 28.10 -4.41 0.50
CA TYR A 228 29.05 -3.45 -0.03
C TYR A 228 29.21 -2.22 0.90
N HIS A 229 28.12 -1.73 1.48
CA HIS A 229 28.14 -0.53 2.31
C HIS A 229 28.41 -0.80 3.81
N PHE A 230 27.89 -1.89 4.36
CA PHE A 230 27.98 -2.23 5.80
C PHE A 230 29.01 -3.32 6.12
N GLY A 231 29.57 -3.98 5.09
CA GLY A 231 30.48 -5.11 5.25
C GLY A 231 29.73 -6.45 5.40
N LEU A 232 30.52 -7.54 5.31
CA LEU A 232 29.99 -8.92 5.33
C LEU A 232 29.57 -9.42 6.73
N SER A 233 29.84 -8.63 7.78
CA SER A 233 29.54 -9.00 9.17
C SER A 233 28.06 -8.78 9.57
N ILE A 234 27.29 -8.04 8.77
CA ILE A 234 25.87 -7.85 9.05
C ILE A 234 25.10 -9.14 8.79
N PRO A 235 24.01 -9.42 9.56
CA PRO A 235 23.10 -10.50 9.26
C PRO A 235 22.49 -10.34 7.86
N ARG A 236 22.00 -11.45 7.30
CA ARG A 236 21.23 -11.39 6.05
C ARG A 236 20.03 -10.44 6.20
N LEU A 237 19.71 -9.68 5.16
CA LEU A 237 18.57 -8.77 5.16
C LEU A 237 17.26 -9.49 5.48
N SER A 238 17.09 -10.71 4.98
CA SER A 238 15.94 -11.55 5.31
C SER A 238 15.81 -11.80 6.82
N SER A 239 16.92 -12.08 7.52
CA SER A 239 16.90 -12.28 8.98
C SER A 239 16.49 -11.01 9.73
N ILE A 240 16.95 -9.84 9.28
CA ILE A 240 16.54 -8.55 9.85
C ILE A 240 15.06 -8.29 9.55
N ALA A 241 14.62 -8.52 8.31
CA ALA A 241 13.24 -8.35 7.87
C ALA A 241 12.24 -9.20 8.67
N TYR A 242 12.59 -10.45 8.96
CA TYR A 242 11.74 -11.37 9.75
C TYR A 242 11.60 -10.95 11.22
N ASN A 243 12.46 -10.04 11.71
CA ASN A 243 12.36 -9.46 13.06
C ASN A 243 11.55 -8.14 13.09
N THR A 244 10.93 -7.73 11.98
CA THR A 244 10.03 -6.57 11.95
C THR A 244 8.88 -6.77 12.92
N SER A 245 8.68 -5.82 13.83
CA SER A 245 7.66 -5.91 14.90
C SER A 245 6.24 -5.79 14.36
N LEU A 246 5.99 -4.80 13.50
CA LEU A 246 4.68 -4.51 12.91
C LEU A 246 4.81 -4.02 11.46
N LEU A 247 3.72 -4.20 10.72
CA LEU A 247 3.47 -3.52 9.45
C LEU A 247 2.25 -2.62 9.58
N LEU A 248 2.41 -1.32 9.38
CA LEU A 248 1.31 -0.38 9.20
C LEU A 248 1.03 -0.23 7.71
N ILE A 249 -0.12 -0.74 7.27
CA ILE A 249 -0.45 -0.80 5.85
C ILE A 249 -1.63 0.09 5.49
N ASN A 250 -1.47 0.90 4.43
CA ASN A 250 -2.49 1.84 3.96
C ASN A 250 -3.59 1.14 3.15
N THR A 251 -4.23 0.12 3.71
CA THR A 251 -5.34 -0.62 3.12
C THR A 251 -6.60 -0.57 3.97
N HIS A 252 -7.73 -0.92 3.36
CA HIS A 252 -9.00 -1.11 4.04
C HIS A 252 -9.85 -2.15 3.28
N PRO A 253 -10.58 -3.07 3.96
CA PRO A 253 -11.32 -4.15 3.30
C PRO A 253 -12.31 -3.67 2.25
N VAL A 254 -12.96 -2.53 2.47
CA VAL A 254 -13.91 -1.97 1.50
C VAL A 254 -13.23 -1.47 0.22
N ILE A 255 -11.93 -1.11 0.27
CA ILE A 255 -11.19 -0.60 -0.89
C ILE A 255 -10.43 -1.72 -1.59
N ASN A 256 -9.63 -2.47 -0.82
CA ASN A 256 -8.65 -3.43 -1.34
C ASN A 256 -9.11 -4.89 -1.28
N SER A 257 -10.39 -5.13 -1.00
CA SER A 257 -10.99 -6.43 -0.70
C SER A 257 -10.49 -7.07 0.61
N PRO A 258 -11.34 -7.81 1.31
CA PRO A 258 -10.96 -8.50 2.54
C PRO A 258 -9.88 -9.56 2.26
N ARG A 259 -8.88 -9.61 3.12
CA ARG A 259 -7.87 -10.67 3.15
C ARG A 259 -7.46 -10.98 4.59
N PRO A 260 -6.97 -12.20 4.88
CA PRO A 260 -6.47 -12.50 6.21
C PRO A 260 -5.20 -11.69 6.49
N TYR A 261 -5.12 -11.12 7.68
CA TYR A 261 -3.89 -10.53 8.21
C TYR A 261 -3.59 -11.11 9.59
N VAL A 262 -2.31 -11.39 9.84
CA VAL A 262 -1.83 -11.77 11.18
C VAL A 262 -1.82 -10.54 12.10
N PRO A 263 -1.84 -10.73 13.44
CA PRO A 263 -1.93 -9.62 14.39
C PRO A 263 -0.85 -8.54 14.27
N SER A 264 0.31 -8.87 13.69
CA SER A 264 1.41 -7.91 13.45
C SER A 264 1.21 -7.02 12.21
N ILE A 265 0.10 -7.17 11.46
CA ILE A 265 -0.24 -6.34 10.30
C ILE A 265 -1.48 -5.52 10.62
N ILE A 266 -1.33 -4.20 10.65
CA ILE A 266 -2.35 -3.25 11.08
C ILE A 266 -2.80 -2.39 9.89
N GLU A 267 -4.08 -2.46 9.53
CA GLU A 267 -4.66 -1.63 8.49
C GLU A 267 -4.89 -0.20 8.98
N VAL A 268 -4.24 0.75 8.31
CA VAL A 268 -4.32 2.20 8.58
C VAL A 268 -4.76 2.97 7.34
N GLY A 269 -5.57 2.34 6.48
CA GLY A 269 -6.02 2.94 5.22
C GLY A 269 -6.70 4.30 5.43
N GLY A 270 -6.20 5.33 4.74
CA GLY A 270 -6.63 6.71 4.91
C GLY A 270 -5.84 7.51 5.94
N ILE A 271 -4.71 6.99 6.45
CA ILE A 271 -3.82 7.70 7.38
C ILE A 271 -3.32 9.04 6.82
N HIS A 272 -3.25 9.17 5.48
CA HIS A 272 -2.82 10.38 4.77
C HIS A 272 -3.91 11.46 4.68
N LEU A 273 -5.16 11.15 5.00
CA LEU A 273 -6.27 12.10 4.83
C LEU A 273 -6.10 13.32 5.75
N PRO A 274 -5.97 14.54 5.20
CA PRO A 274 -5.82 15.74 5.99
C PRO A 274 -7.17 16.24 6.54
N LYS A 275 -7.12 17.21 7.42
CA LYS A 275 -8.30 18.03 7.74
C LYS A 275 -8.62 18.92 6.54
N VAL A 276 -9.90 19.07 6.23
CA VAL A 276 -10.38 19.94 5.15
C VAL A 276 -9.96 21.39 5.40
N LYS A 277 -9.42 22.02 4.35
CA LYS A 277 -9.01 23.44 4.35
C LYS A 277 -9.84 24.23 3.33
N LYS A 278 -9.84 25.55 3.50
CA LYS A 278 -10.47 26.44 2.51
C LYS A 278 -9.72 26.37 1.17
N LEU A 279 -10.48 26.28 0.10
CA LEU A 279 -9.93 26.34 -1.26
C LEU A 279 -9.33 27.71 -1.58
N PRO A 280 -8.32 27.80 -2.45
CA PRO A 280 -7.90 29.06 -3.07
C PRO A 280 -9.09 29.77 -3.71
N GLN A 281 -9.14 31.10 -3.60
CA GLN A 281 -10.29 31.90 -3.97
C GLN A 281 -10.75 31.71 -5.42
N ASP A 282 -9.82 31.57 -6.36
CA ASP A 282 -10.10 31.35 -7.77
C ASP A 282 -10.71 29.97 -8.03
N ILE A 283 -10.24 28.93 -7.35
CA ILE A 283 -10.80 27.57 -7.43
C ILE A 283 -12.17 27.54 -6.76
N ALA A 284 -12.31 28.14 -5.56
CA ALA A 284 -13.58 28.21 -4.85
C ALA A 284 -14.66 28.86 -5.73
N LYS A 285 -14.38 30.05 -6.26
CA LYS A 285 -15.30 30.76 -7.15
C LYS A 285 -15.69 29.94 -8.39
N PHE A 286 -14.71 29.28 -9.03
CA PHE A 286 -14.97 28.44 -10.19
C PHE A 286 -15.88 27.26 -9.85
N MET A 287 -15.76 26.67 -8.66
CA MET A 287 -16.56 25.54 -8.22
C MET A 287 -17.94 25.96 -7.70
N ASP A 288 -18.01 27.06 -6.92
CA ASP A 288 -19.27 27.57 -6.36
C ASP A 288 -20.27 28.00 -7.46
N GLU A 289 -19.76 28.65 -8.50
CA GLU A 289 -20.55 29.12 -9.64
C GLU A 289 -20.90 28.01 -10.66
N ALA A 290 -20.58 26.74 -10.39
CA ALA A 290 -20.82 25.64 -11.31
C ALA A 290 -22.26 25.11 -11.18
N GLU A 291 -23.22 25.66 -11.93
CA GLU A 291 -24.64 25.29 -11.90
C GLU A 291 -24.88 23.78 -12.12
N HIS A 292 -24.10 23.16 -13.01
CA HIS A 292 -24.19 21.72 -13.31
C HIS A 292 -23.18 20.86 -12.52
N GLY A 293 -22.40 21.50 -11.64
CA GLY A 293 -21.35 20.87 -10.88
C GLY A 293 -20.00 20.79 -11.61
N VAL A 294 -19.04 20.09 -10.99
CA VAL A 294 -17.65 20.06 -11.43
C VAL A 294 -17.18 18.61 -11.63
N VAL A 295 -16.43 18.39 -12.71
CA VAL A 295 -15.60 17.19 -12.91
C VAL A 295 -14.17 17.56 -12.54
N TYR A 296 -13.59 16.87 -11.57
CA TYR A 296 -12.18 17.01 -11.23
C TYR A 296 -11.34 16.00 -12.03
N VAL A 297 -10.16 16.41 -12.50
CA VAL A 297 -9.27 15.56 -13.31
C VAL A 297 -7.85 15.63 -12.77
N SER A 298 -7.30 14.48 -12.35
CA SER A 298 -5.92 14.38 -11.88
C SER A 298 -5.36 12.97 -12.00
N PHE A 299 -4.17 12.85 -12.58
CA PHE A 299 -3.46 11.57 -12.75
C PHE A 299 -2.30 11.40 -11.76
N GLY A 300 -2.38 12.07 -10.60
CA GLY A 300 -1.40 11.96 -9.53
C GLY A 300 -0.10 12.70 -9.81
N SER A 301 0.95 12.38 -9.06
CA SER A 301 2.22 13.11 -9.11
C SER A 301 3.32 12.43 -9.93
N LEU A 302 3.17 11.14 -10.23
CA LEU A 302 4.19 10.36 -10.95
C LEU A 302 4.09 10.51 -12.46
N LEU A 303 2.89 10.74 -13.00
CA LEU A 303 2.69 10.92 -14.43
C LEU A 303 2.90 12.40 -14.78
N LYS A 304 3.88 12.67 -15.64
CA LYS A 304 3.93 13.93 -16.39
C LYS A 304 2.80 13.88 -17.42
N ILE A 305 1.62 14.25 -16.98
CA ILE A 305 0.43 14.22 -17.83
C ILE A 305 0.60 15.11 -19.09
N ASP A 306 1.46 16.12 -18.99
CA ASP A 306 1.84 16.99 -20.11
C ASP A 306 2.61 16.24 -21.21
N ALA A 307 3.10 15.03 -20.93
CA ALA A 307 3.74 14.14 -21.91
C ALA A 307 2.75 13.16 -22.58
N LEU A 308 1.45 13.33 -22.38
CA LEU A 308 0.45 12.58 -23.15
C LEU A 308 0.58 12.87 -24.65
N PRO A 309 0.48 11.84 -25.51
CA PRO A 309 0.33 12.06 -26.94
C PRO A 309 -0.82 13.01 -27.25
N ASP A 310 -0.62 13.86 -28.24
CA ASP A 310 -1.60 14.88 -28.65
C ASP A 310 -2.99 14.28 -28.88
N GLU A 311 -3.05 13.13 -29.56
CA GLU A 311 -4.31 12.40 -29.80
C GLU A 311 -5.10 12.14 -28.50
N LYS A 312 -4.43 11.70 -27.43
CA LYS A 312 -5.09 11.37 -26.15
C LYS A 312 -5.46 12.64 -25.37
N ARG A 313 -4.58 13.65 -25.39
CA ARG A 313 -4.86 14.97 -24.81
C ARG A 313 -6.08 15.61 -25.49
N ASP A 314 -6.10 15.65 -26.82
CA ASP A 314 -7.15 16.29 -27.58
C ASP A 314 -8.49 15.55 -27.45
N ALA A 315 -8.46 14.21 -27.41
CA ALA A 315 -9.64 13.41 -27.09
C ALA A 315 -10.25 13.80 -25.73
N MET A 316 -9.41 14.04 -24.71
CA MET A 316 -9.88 14.48 -23.39
C MET A 316 -10.44 15.90 -23.44
N VAL A 317 -9.73 16.85 -24.07
CA VAL A 317 -10.18 18.26 -24.21
C VAL A 317 -11.53 18.31 -24.93
N HIS A 318 -11.67 17.58 -26.05
CA HIS A 318 -12.92 17.53 -26.80
C HIS A 318 -14.07 16.89 -26.03
N ALA A 319 -13.79 15.85 -25.19
CA ALA A 319 -14.80 15.29 -24.31
C ALA A 319 -15.25 16.29 -23.24
N PHE A 320 -14.31 17.01 -22.63
CA PHE A 320 -14.59 18.03 -21.62
C PHE A 320 -15.39 19.19 -22.19
N ALA A 321 -15.08 19.64 -23.41
CA ALA A 321 -15.81 20.73 -24.10
C ALA A 321 -17.31 20.43 -24.30
N ARG A 322 -17.70 19.13 -24.35
CA ARG A 322 -19.09 18.70 -24.54
C ARG A 322 -19.88 18.54 -23.25
N LEU A 323 -19.23 18.67 -22.09
CA LEU A 323 -19.89 18.56 -20.78
C LEU A 323 -20.62 19.85 -20.43
N LYS A 324 -21.77 19.74 -19.77
CA LYS A 324 -22.44 20.89 -19.12
C LYS A 324 -21.70 21.31 -17.85
N GLN A 325 -20.99 20.36 -17.21
CA GLN A 325 -20.19 20.58 -16.02
C GLN A 325 -18.97 21.44 -16.31
N ARG A 326 -18.54 22.20 -15.30
CA ARG A 326 -17.19 22.77 -15.31
C ARG A 326 -16.16 21.66 -15.07
N VAL A 327 -14.97 21.79 -15.67
CA VAL A 327 -13.88 20.82 -15.51
C VAL A 327 -12.69 21.51 -14.86
N LEU A 328 -12.23 20.97 -13.74
CA LEU A 328 -11.02 21.41 -13.06
C LEU A 328 -9.92 20.36 -13.28
N TRP A 329 -8.92 20.68 -14.08
CA TRP A 329 -7.89 19.74 -14.49
C TRP A 329 -6.50 20.14 -13.96
N ARG A 330 -5.85 19.22 -13.24
CA ARG A 330 -4.45 19.40 -12.87
C ARG A 330 -3.56 19.19 -14.11
N TRP A 331 -3.15 20.29 -14.69
CA TRP A 331 -2.38 20.36 -15.93
C TRP A 331 -1.43 21.55 -15.86
N SER A 332 -0.14 21.38 -16.28
CA SER A 332 0.89 22.40 -16.10
C SER A 332 1.22 23.16 -17.38
N SER A 333 1.08 22.51 -18.54
CA SER A 333 1.39 23.11 -19.84
C SER A 333 0.24 23.96 -20.39
N GLU A 334 0.52 24.76 -21.38
CA GLU A 334 -0.50 25.51 -22.08
C GLU A 334 -1.37 24.61 -22.97
N LEU A 335 -2.67 24.87 -23.01
CA LEU A 335 -3.61 24.22 -23.92
C LEU A 335 -4.06 25.22 -24.97
N TYR A 336 -3.76 24.93 -26.23
CA TYR A 336 -4.03 25.87 -27.35
C TYR A 336 -5.52 26.16 -27.55
N GLU A 337 -6.38 25.16 -27.43
CA GLU A 337 -7.83 25.28 -27.58
C GLU A 337 -8.56 24.93 -26.28
N ARG A 338 -8.35 25.77 -25.25
CA ARG A 338 -8.98 25.54 -23.95
C ARG A 338 -10.47 25.89 -23.98
N PRO A 339 -11.39 24.93 -23.74
CA PRO A 339 -12.82 25.17 -23.61
C PRO A 339 -13.16 26.17 -22.50
N ALA A 340 -14.24 26.92 -22.65
CA ALA A 340 -14.65 27.92 -21.66
C ALA A 340 -15.03 27.33 -20.30
N ASN A 341 -15.48 26.06 -20.25
CA ASN A 341 -15.82 25.35 -19.04
C ASN A 341 -14.61 24.65 -18.37
N LEU A 342 -13.39 24.78 -18.92
CA LEU A 342 -12.18 24.11 -18.41
C LEU A 342 -11.25 25.10 -17.69
N MET A 343 -10.93 24.82 -16.45
CA MET A 343 -9.84 25.45 -15.69
C MET A 343 -8.68 24.49 -15.51
N THR A 344 -7.45 24.93 -15.77
CA THR A 344 -6.22 24.17 -15.56
C THR A 344 -5.36 24.86 -14.52
N LYS A 345 -4.69 24.05 -13.68
CA LYS A 345 -3.71 24.48 -12.66
C LYS A 345 -2.61 23.43 -12.52
N SER A 346 -1.39 23.86 -12.34
CA SER A 346 -0.25 22.95 -12.07
C SER A 346 -0.36 22.24 -10.73
N TRP A 347 -0.96 22.92 -9.73
CA TRP A 347 -1.24 22.39 -8.41
C TRP A 347 -2.68 22.68 -7.99
N ILE A 348 -3.35 21.64 -7.44
CA ILE A 348 -4.72 21.70 -6.93
C ILE A 348 -4.77 20.96 -5.60
N PRO A 349 -5.36 21.54 -4.54
CA PRO A 349 -5.55 20.85 -3.27
C PRO A 349 -6.65 19.78 -3.42
N GLN A 350 -6.26 18.60 -3.89
CA GLN A 350 -7.14 17.51 -4.34
C GLN A 350 -8.17 17.11 -3.31
N PHE A 351 -7.75 16.88 -2.05
CA PHE A 351 -8.66 16.45 -0.99
C PHE A 351 -9.74 17.50 -0.71
N ASP A 352 -9.35 18.80 -0.67
CA ASP A 352 -10.29 19.90 -0.44
C ASP A 352 -11.26 20.06 -1.61
N VAL A 353 -10.77 19.89 -2.85
CA VAL A 353 -11.61 19.88 -4.06
C VAL A 353 -12.60 18.71 -4.01
N LEU A 354 -12.15 17.49 -3.71
CA LEU A 354 -13.03 16.32 -3.64
C LEU A 354 -14.08 16.44 -2.52
N ASN A 355 -13.81 17.20 -1.47
CA ASN A 355 -14.76 17.47 -0.39
C ASN A 355 -15.83 18.50 -0.78
N HIS A 356 -15.66 19.22 -1.89
CA HIS A 356 -16.61 20.26 -2.31
C HIS A 356 -17.93 19.64 -2.79
N PRO A 357 -19.12 20.16 -2.37
CA PRO A 357 -20.42 19.56 -2.69
C PRO A 357 -20.77 19.53 -4.17
N ASN A 358 -20.18 20.44 -4.96
CA ASN A 358 -20.42 20.52 -6.40
C ASN A 358 -19.60 19.53 -7.22
N VAL A 359 -18.70 18.71 -6.63
CA VAL A 359 -17.98 17.68 -7.38
C VAL A 359 -18.90 16.52 -7.72
N LYS A 360 -19.06 16.24 -9.02
CA LYS A 360 -19.92 15.17 -9.56
C LYS A 360 -19.14 13.91 -9.92
N ALA A 361 -17.91 14.06 -10.41
CA ALA A 361 -17.06 12.94 -10.78
C ALA A 361 -15.57 13.31 -10.65
N PHE A 362 -14.74 12.30 -10.48
CA PHE A 362 -13.28 12.41 -10.49
C PHE A 362 -12.68 11.51 -11.57
N VAL A 363 -11.97 12.09 -12.54
CA VAL A 363 -11.18 11.34 -13.52
C VAL A 363 -9.79 11.12 -12.97
N THR A 364 -9.38 9.86 -12.81
CA THR A 364 -8.16 9.50 -12.11
C THR A 364 -7.44 8.31 -12.74
N HIS A 365 -6.13 8.18 -12.46
CA HIS A 365 -5.35 6.98 -12.78
C HIS A 365 -5.56 5.81 -11.78
N SER A 366 -6.40 5.96 -10.78
CA SER A 366 -6.65 4.97 -9.72
C SER A 366 -5.46 4.70 -8.78
N GLY A 367 -4.55 5.66 -8.60
CA GLY A 367 -3.56 5.56 -7.53
C GLY A 367 -4.26 5.48 -6.17
N LEU A 368 -3.73 4.66 -5.24
CA LEU A 368 -4.45 4.31 -4.01
C LEU A 368 -4.83 5.52 -3.16
N LEU A 369 -3.93 6.51 -3.00
CA LEU A 369 -4.23 7.71 -2.19
C LEU A 369 -5.44 8.46 -2.74
N GLY A 370 -5.45 8.79 -4.05
CA GLY A 370 -6.57 9.48 -4.67
C GLY A 370 -7.86 8.65 -4.67
N THR A 371 -7.75 7.33 -4.76
CA THR A 371 -8.90 6.42 -4.63
C THR A 371 -9.50 6.49 -3.22
N ILE A 372 -8.67 6.48 -2.19
CA ILE A 372 -9.10 6.64 -0.80
C ILE A 372 -9.75 8.00 -0.58
N GLU A 373 -9.16 9.09 -1.12
CA GLU A 373 -9.73 10.43 -1.03
C GLU A 373 -11.11 10.53 -1.70
N ALA A 374 -11.27 9.92 -2.89
CA ALA A 374 -12.55 9.88 -3.60
C ALA A 374 -13.61 9.10 -2.81
N ILE A 375 -13.25 7.92 -2.28
CA ILE A 375 -14.14 7.09 -1.46
C ILE A 375 -14.53 7.82 -0.16
N HIS A 376 -13.56 8.44 0.52
CA HIS A 376 -13.83 9.20 1.74
C HIS A 376 -14.87 10.30 1.51
N ASN A 377 -14.76 11.03 0.40
CA ASN A 377 -15.63 12.13 0.02
C ASN A 377 -16.86 11.69 -0.79
N ALA A 378 -17.10 10.39 -0.93
CA ALA A 378 -18.24 9.84 -1.68
C ALA A 378 -18.34 10.36 -3.12
N VAL A 379 -17.20 10.52 -3.82
CA VAL A 379 -17.13 11.01 -5.20
C VAL A 379 -17.04 9.83 -6.17
N PRO A 380 -17.99 9.70 -7.11
CA PRO A 380 -17.89 8.71 -8.19
C PRO A 380 -16.69 8.97 -9.09
N VAL A 381 -16.13 7.90 -9.69
CA VAL A 381 -14.86 8.00 -10.43
C VAL A 381 -14.93 7.41 -11.84
N VAL A 382 -14.19 8.04 -12.77
CA VAL A 382 -13.80 7.44 -14.05
C VAL A 382 -12.31 7.16 -13.99
N THR A 383 -11.92 5.89 -14.13
CA THR A 383 -10.55 5.46 -13.93
C THR A 383 -9.84 5.14 -15.24
N ILE A 384 -8.61 5.61 -15.39
CA ILE A 384 -7.73 5.35 -16.55
C ILE A 384 -6.38 4.87 -16.01
N PRO A 385 -6.24 3.58 -15.66
CA PRO A 385 -5.01 3.06 -15.06
C PRO A 385 -3.88 2.94 -16.08
N PHE A 386 -2.65 3.19 -15.63
CA PHE A 386 -1.44 3.13 -16.44
C PHE A 386 -0.53 1.97 -16.02
N PHE A 387 -0.17 1.84 -14.73
CA PHE A 387 0.78 0.84 -14.24
C PHE A 387 0.63 0.56 -12.73
N GLY A 388 1.41 -0.40 -12.23
CA GLY A 388 1.48 -0.74 -10.81
C GLY A 388 0.18 -1.36 -10.29
N ASP A 389 -0.29 -0.88 -9.15
CA ASP A 389 -1.52 -1.30 -8.49
C ASP A 389 -2.79 -0.66 -9.08
N GLN A 390 -2.64 0.25 -10.06
CA GLN A 390 -3.74 1.06 -10.57
C GLN A 390 -4.84 0.24 -11.24
N ASP A 391 -4.48 -0.81 -12.00
CA ASP A 391 -5.45 -1.73 -12.63
C ASP A 391 -6.24 -2.50 -11.57
N HIS A 392 -5.58 -2.95 -10.50
CA HIS A 392 -6.23 -3.62 -9.37
C HIS A 392 -7.19 -2.68 -8.62
N ASN A 393 -6.74 -1.46 -8.32
CA ASN A 393 -7.56 -0.44 -7.65
C ASN A 393 -8.79 -0.07 -8.51
N ALA A 394 -8.60 0.13 -9.82
CA ALA A 394 -9.67 0.40 -10.77
C ALA A 394 -10.72 -0.72 -10.80
N LYS A 395 -10.26 -1.97 -10.79
CA LYS A 395 -11.16 -3.13 -10.78
C LYS A 395 -12.00 -3.20 -9.50
N ASN A 396 -11.42 -2.87 -8.35
CA ASN A 396 -12.16 -2.77 -7.09
C ASN A 396 -13.19 -1.64 -7.09
N ILE A 397 -12.88 -0.49 -7.70
CA ILE A 397 -13.82 0.62 -7.91
C ILE A 397 -15.04 0.16 -8.72
N VAL A 398 -14.80 -0.54 -9.84
CA VAL A 398 -15.86 -1.07 -10.71
C VAL A 398 -16.70 -2.11 -9.96
N ARG A 399 -16.06 -3.01 -9.22
CA ARG A 399 -16.75 -4.03 -8.40
C ARG A 399 -17.70 -3.41 -7.37
N GLN A 400 -17.32 -2.28 -6.80
CA GLN A 400 -18.14 -1.55 -5.82
C GLN A 400 -19.25 -0.72 -6.47
N GLY A 401 -19.28 -0.62 -7.79
CA GLY A 401 -20.24 0.19 -8.53
C GLY A 401 -20.09 1.71 -8.28
N ILE A 402 -18.89 2.17 -7.89
CA ILE A 402 -18.62 3.60 -7.64
C ILE A 402 -17.92 4.28 -8.81
N GLY A 403 -17.65 3.55 -9.90
CA GLY A 403 -17.01 4.13 -11.08
C GLY A 403 -16.90 3.19 -12.27
N ILE A 404 -16.33 3.74 -13.34
CA ILE A 404 -16.11 3.07 -14.63
C ILE A 404 -14.62 3.08 -14.93
N GLN A 405 -14.10 1.95 -15.43
CA GLN A 405 -12.73 1.84 -15.90
C GLN A 405 -12.69 1.97 -17.43
N LEU A 406 -11.84 2.86 -17.92
CA LEU A 406 -11.45 2.98 -19.31
C LEU A 406 -10.02 2.47 -19.50
N SER A 407 -9.77 1.75 -20.59
CA SER A 407 -8.40 1.43 -20.99
C SER A 407 -7.76 2.65 -21.64
N TYR A 408 -6.50 2.93 -21.28
CA TYR A 408 -5.73 3.98 -21.92
C TYR A 408 -5.61 3.78 -23.44
N SER A 409 -5.45 2.55 -23.92
CA SER A 409 -5.40 2.23 -25.35
C SER A 409 -6.66 2.65 -26.10
N ASN A 410 -7.82 2.46 -25.46
CA ASN A 410 -9.14 2.78 -26.04
C ASN A 410 -9.67 4.17 -25.60
N LEU A 411 -8.81 5.01 -25.07
CA LEU A 411 -9.21 6.36 -24.65
C LEU A 411 -9.47 7.22 -25.91
N THR A 412 -10.75 7.49 -26.15
CA THR A 412 -11.27 8.39 -27.19
C THR A 412 -12.19 9.42 -26.56
N MET A 413 -12.45 10.50 -27.27
CA MET A 413 -13.42 11.52 -26.87
C MET A 413 -14.78 10.88 -26.51
N GLU A 414 -15.27 10.00 -27.35
CA GLU A 414 -16.59 9.40 -27.22
C GLU A 414 -16.68 8.47 -25.99
N ASN A 415 -15.66 7.60 -25.80
CA ASN A 415 -15.64 6.68 -24.66
C ASN A 415 -15.55 7.42 -23.33
N LEU A 416 -14.73 8.50 -23.27
CA LEU A 416 -14.60 9.30 -22.06
C LEU A 416 -15.89 10.08 -21.77
N LEU A 417 -16.49 10.71 -22.78
CA LEU A 417 -17.74 11.44 -22.63
C LEU A 417 -18.88 10.51 -22.17
N ASN A 418 -18.99 9.32 -22.76
CA ASN A 418 -20.00 8.33 -22.36
C ASN A 418 -19.81 7.87 -20.93
N ALA A 419 -18.56 7.56 -20.51
CA ALA A 419 -18.26 7.17 -19.14
C ALA A 419 -18.59 8.28 -18.14
N LEU A 420 -18.23 9.53 -18.45
CA LEU A 420 -18.56 10.68 -17.61
C LEU A 420 -20.07 10.89 -17.49
N ASN A 421 -20.81 10.83 -18.59
CA ASN A 421 -22.27 10.94 -18.56
C ASN A 421 -22.92 9.84 -17.73
N GLN A 422 -22.47 8.58 -17.87
CA GLN A 422 -22.96 7.48 -17.05
C GLN A 422 -22.71 7.73 -15.56
N VAL A 423 -21.47 8.09 -15.19
CA VAL A 423 -21.11 8.28 -13.77
C VAL A 423 -21.84 9.50 -13.17
N ILE A 424 -22.07 10.55 -13.93
CA ILE A 424 -22.71 11.79 -13.46
C ILE A 424 -24.24 11.65 -13.36
N TYR A 425 -24.88 11.04 -14.35
CA TYR A 425 -26.35 11.03 -14.46
C TYR A 425 -27.02 9.74 -13.97
N ASN A 426 -26.28 8.63 -13.87
CA ASN A 426 -26.81 7.44 -13.22
C ASN A 426 -26.58 7.52 -11.70
N VAL A 427 -27.67 7.74 -10.98
CA VAL A 427 -27.65 7.98 -9.52
C VAL A 427 -27.02 6.84 -8.73
N SER A 428 -27.03 5.60 -9.26
CA SER A 428 -26.48 4.43 -8.56
C SER A 428 -24.99 4.58 -8.21
N TYR A 429 -24.20 5.23 -9.06
CA TYR A 429 -22.78 5.48 -8.76
C TYR A 429 -22.59 6.37 -7.53
N LYS A 430 -23.41 7.43 -7.41
CA LYS A 430 -23.36 8.32 -6.25
C LYS A 430 -23.88 7.65 -4.98
N GLU A 431 -24.95 6.89 -5.06
CA GLU A 431 -25.49 6.14 -3.93
C GLU A 431 -24.50 5.10 -3.41
N ASN A 432 -23.90 4.32 -4.31
CA ASN A 432 -22.84 3.37 -3.96
C ASN A 432 -21.61 4.08 -3.36
N ALA A 433 -21.21 5.23 -3.90
CA ALA A 433 -20.11 6.01 -3.34
C ALA A 433 -20.42 6.51 -1.92
N ILE A 434 -21.64 6.96 -1.65
CA ILE A 434 -22.08 7.37 -0.31
C ILE A 434 -22.06 6.18 0.66
N GLN A 435 -22.60 5.02 0.24
CA GLN A 435 -22.60 3.82 1.06
C GLN A 435 -21.19 3.32 1.36
N THR A 436 -20.34 3.27 0.34
CA THR A 436 -18.93 2.87 0.48
C THR A 436 -18.17 3.82 1.41
N SER A 437 -18.41 5.13 1.30
CA SER A 437 -17.84 6.15 2.18
C SER A 437 -18.26 5.97 3.64
N LYS A 438 -19.54 5.66 3.89
CA LYS A 438 -20.06 5.39 5.24
C LYS A 438 -19.32 4.22 5.87
N ILE A 439 -19.21 3.09 5.15
CA ILE A 439 -18.51 1.89 5.62
C ILE A 439 -17.01 2.19 5.85
N PHE A 440 -16.37 2.92 4.93
CA PHE A 440 -14.96 3.28 5.05
C PHE A 440 -14.67 4.12 6.29
N ARG A 441 -15.57 5.02 6.67
CA ARG A 441 -15.41 5.93 7.82
C ARG A 441 -15.86 5.33 9.15
N ASP A 442 -16.63 4.26 9.13
CA ASP A 442 -17.13 3.59 10.34
C ASP A 442 -16.03 2.71 10.96
N ARG A 443 -15.33 3.26 11.94
CA ARG A 443 -14.19 2.62 12.61
C ARG A 443 -14.17 2.96 14.10
N PRO A 444 -13.71 2.02 14.96
CA PRO A 444 -13.61 2.27 16.41
C PRO A 444 -12.57 3.35 16.77
N LYS A 445 -11.51 3.48 15.96
CA LYS A 445 -10.46 4.52 16.06
C LYS A 445 -10.10 5.01 14.68
N SER A 446 -9.65 6.26 14.58
CA SER A 446 -9.11 6.76 13.31
C SER A 446 -7.84 5.99 12.90
N PRO A 447 -7.48 5.97 11.60
CA PRO A 447 -6.23 5.38 11.13
C PRO A 447 -5.00 5.95 11.85
N MET A 448 -5.02 7.25 12.13
CA MET A 448 -3.94 7.96 12.82
C MET A 448 -3.79 7.49 14.27
N GLU A 449 -4.89 7.49 15.04
CA GLU A 449 -4.89 7.01 16.43
C GLU A 449 -4.49 5.53 16.52
N THR A 450 -4.91 4.72 15.53
CA THR A 450 -4.53 3.30 15.44
C THR A 450 -3.02 3.17 15.20
N ALA A 451 -2.46 3.91 14.25
CA ALA A 451 -1.03 3.85 13.93
C ALA A 451 -0.17 4.30 15.12
N VAL A 452 -0.54 5.39 15.78
CA VAL A 452 0.20 5.91 16.94
C VAL A 452 0.12 4.96 18.12
N TYR A 453 -1.07 4.44 18.44
CA TYR A 453 -1.23 3.44 19.51
C TYR A 453 -0.28 2.24 19.31
N TRP A 454 -0.21 1.69 18.11
CA TRP A 454 0.64 0.55 17.82
C TRP A 454 2.13 0.90 17.77
N THR A 455 2.47 2.13 17.39
CA THR A 455 3.84 2.64 17.46
C THR A 455 4.32 2.74 18.90
N GLU A 456 3.53 3.35 19.75
CA GLU A 456 3.80 3.45 21.19
C GLU A 456 3.79 2.07 21.88
N TYR A 457 2.96 1.14 21.40
CA TYR A 457 2.96 -0.25 21.86
C TYR A 457 4.33 -0.91 21.63
N VAL A 458 4.90 -0.77 20.42
CA VAL A 458 6.24 -1.27 20.12
C VAL A 458 7.31 -0.60 20.98
N LEU A 459 7.21 0.71 21.20
CA LEU A 459 8.12 1.45 22.08
C LEU A 459 8.04 0.98 23.53
N ARG A 460 6.83 0.80 24.08
CA ARG A 460 6.63 0.35 25.47
C ARG A 460 7.16 -1.05 25.73
N HIS A 461 7.02 -1.95 24.74
CA HIS A 461 7.36 -3.36 24.90
C HIS A 461 8.70 -3.76 24.27
N GLY A 462 9.45 -2.81 23.67
CA GLY A 462 10.73 -3.09 23.01
C GLY A 462 10.59 -4.02 21.80
N GLY A 463 9.44 -3.96 21.10
CA GLY A 463 9.05 -4.83 20.00
C GLY A 463 7.68 -5.47 20.21
N ALA A 464 7.32 -6.43 19.34
CA ALA A 464 6.04 -7.15 19.44
C ALA A 464 6.18 -8.66 19.06
N PRO A 465 7.08 -9.43 19.70
CA PRO A 465 7.33 -10.83 19.33
C PRO A 465 6.10 -11.72 19.49
N HIS A 466 5.26 -11.46 20.48
CA HIS A 466 4.02 -12.21 20.75
C HIS A 466 2.91 -12.02 19.70
N LEU A 467 3.04 -11.04 18.78
CA LEU A 467 2.12 -10.85 17.65
C LEU A 467 2.60 -11.58 16.38
N GLN A 468 3.76 -12.19 16.42
CA GLN A 468 4.35 -12.87 15.28
C GLN A 468 3.71 -14.25 15.05
N SER A 469 3.43 -14.57 13.79
CA SER A 469 2.93 -15.87 13.39
C SER A 469 4.06 -16.92 13.42
N ALA A 470 3.79 -18.10 13.98
CA ALA A 470 4.72 -19.25 13.94
C ALA A 470 5.01 -19.71 12.49
N ALA A 471 4.15 -19.37 11.54
CA ALA A 471 4.34 -19.72 10.13
C ALA A 471 5.65 -19.17 9.53
N LYS A 472 6.19 -18.08 10.08
CA LYS A 472 7.46 -17.50 9.62
C LYS A 472 8.68 -18.37 9.92
N GLU A 473 8.57 -19.30 10.86
CA GLU A 473 9.64 -20.22 11.24
C GLU A 473 9.66 -21.50 10.40
N LEU A 474 8.59 -21.73 9.61
CA LEU A 474 8.43 -22.91 8.78
C LEU A 474 9.11 -22.71 7.41
N ASN A 475 9.81 -23.73 6.93
CA ASN A 475 10.21 -23.78 5.54
C ASN A 475 9.01 -24.10 4.63
N ILE A 476 9.16 -23.93 3.31
CA ILE A 476 8.06 -24.10 2.35
C ILE A 476 7.43 -25.51 2.40
N PHE A 477 8.21 -26.56 2.67
CA PHE A 477 7.70 -27.94 2.74
C PHE A 477 6.81 -28.12 3.99
N GLN A 478 7.23 -27.57 5.13
CA GLN A 478 6.46 -27.58 6.37
C GLN A 478 5.22 -26.69 6.27
N TYR A 479 5.37 -25.48 5.69
CA TYR A 479 4.25 -24.56 5.54
C TYR A 479 3.12 -25.14 4.68
N LEU A 480 3.48 -25.84 3.60
CA LEU A 480 2.54 -26.53 2.71
C LEU A 480 2.19 -27.95 3.18
N LEU A 481 2.67 -28.38 4.34
CA LEU A 481 2.47 -29.73 4.88
C LEU A 481 2.91 -30.86 3.92
N LEU A 482 3.85 -30.60 3.01
CA LEU A 482 4.30 -31.57 2.03
C LEU A 482 5.01 -32.76 2.69
N ASP A 483 5.71 -32.53 3.79
CA ASP A 483 6.30 -33.54 4.67
C ASP A 483 5.22 -34.44 5.28
N VAL A 484 4.16 -33.88 5.82
CA VAL A 484 3.02 -34.63 6.38
C VAL A 484 2.29 -35.41 5.29
N VAL A 485 2.01 -34.78 4.15
CA VAL A 485 1.35 -35.43 2.99
C VAL A 485 2.20 -36.62 2.50
N ALA A 486 3.53 -36.46 2.40
CA ALA A 486 4.42 -37.54 2.01
C ALA A 486 4.33 -38.74 2.97
N VAL A 487 4.36 -38.49 4.27
CA VAL A 487 4.21 -39.55 5.29
C VAL A 487 2.86 -40.23 5.18
N LEU A 488 1.76 -39.49 5.03
CA LEU A 488 0.42 -40.05 4.90
C LEU A 488 0.27 -40.88 3.61
N LEU A 489 0.88 -40.46 2.51
CA LEU A 489 0.88 -41.23 1.26
C LEU A 489 1.66 -42.53 1.40
N ILE A 490 2.87 -42.49 1.98
CA ILE A 490 3.67 -43.69 2.27
C ILE A 490 2.88 -44.67 3.15
N PHE A 491 2.29 -44.17 4.22
CA PHE A 491 1.47 -45.00 5.14
C PHE A 491 0.28 -45.62 4.37
N SER A 492 -0.44 -44.85 3.56
CA SER A 492 -1.55 -45.36 2.76
C SER A 492 -1.12 -46.44 1.77
N ILE A 493 0.04 -46.26 1.12
CA ILE A 493 0.61 -47.28 0.22
C ILE A 493 0.93 -48.57 1.01
N ILE A 494 1.55 -48.48 2.19
CA ILE A 494 1.86 -49.64 3.04
C ILE A 494 0.57 -50.37 3.40
N VAL A 495 -0.47 -49.64 3.84
CA VAL A 495 -1.77 -50.23 4.18
C VAL A 495 -2.38 -50.96 2.98
N LEU A 496 -2.37 -50.35 1.80
CA LEU A 496 -2.89 -50.96 0.57
C LEU A 496 -2.11 -52.23 0.20
N VAL A 497 -0.78 -52.25 0.33
CA VAL A 497 0.06 -53.41 0.06
C VAL A 497 -0.26 -54.55 1.05
N VAL A 498 -0.38 -54.23 2.34
CA VAL A 498 -0.74 -55.21 3.38
C VAL A 498 -2.13 -55.79 3.12
N LEU A 499 -3.13 -54.96 2.84
CA LEU A 499 -4.48 -55.42 2.50
C LEU A 499 -4.51 -56.28 1.26
N GLY A 500 -3.76 -55.88 0.20
CA GLY A 500 -3.62 -56.69 -1.03
C GLY A 500 -2.95 -58.06 -0.76
N TYR A 501 -1.97 -58.10 0.11
CA TYR A 501 -1.34 -59.35 0.53
C TYR A 501 -2.30 -60.22 1.37
N CYS A 502 -2.98 -59.69 2.33
CA CYS A 502 -4.01 -60.38 3.10
C CYS A 502 -5.13 -60.93 2.22
N PHE A 503 -5.57 -60.11 1.23
CA PHE A 503 -6.58 -60.54 0.26
C PHE A 503 -6.09 -61.72 -0.62
N LYS A 504 -4.82 -61.70 -1.08
CA LYS A 504 -4.21 -62.84 -1.80
C LYS A 504 -4.16 -64.11 -0.96
N ILE A 505 -3.79 -64.00 0.30
CA ILE A 505 -3.79 -65.14 1.26
C ILE A 505 -5.22 -65.68 1.39
N LEU A 506 -6.20 -64.82 1.63
CA LEU A 506 -7.61 -65.20 1.75
C LEU A 506 -8.09 -65.96 0.49
N LEU A 507 -7.80 -65.46 -0.71
CA LEU A 507 -8.15 -66.13 -1.94
C LEU A 507 -7.43 -67.45 -2.12
N PHE A 508 -6.17 -67.56 -1.66
CA PHE A 508 -5.41 -68.82 -1.68
C PHE A 508 -6.04 -69.87 -0.74
N VAL A 509 -6.43 -69.48 0.47
CA VAL A 509 -7.08 -70.35 1.47
C VAL A 509 -8.47 -70.80 1.01
N LEU A 510 -9.20 -69.92 0.32
CA LEU A 510 -10.56 -70.22 -0.20
C LEU A 510 -10.57 -70.99 -1.50
N ARG A 511 -9.43 -71.28 -2.14
CA ARG A 511 -9.38 -72.10 -3.37
C ARG A 511 -9.87 -73.51 -3.04
N PRO A 512 -10.88 -74.04 -3.73
CA PRO A 512 -11.34 -75.39 -3.50
C PRO A 512 -10.19 -76.37 -3.83
N LYS A 513 -9.88 -77.30 -2.88
CA LYS A 513 -8.96 -78.37 -3.13
C LYS A 513 -9.51 -79.17 -4.31
N GLN A 514 -8.86 -79.11 -5.49
CA GLN A 514 -9.17 -80.02 -6.57
C GLN A 514 -8.94 -81.43 -6.04
N LYS A 515 -10.02 -82.21 -5.90
CA LYS A 515 -9.90 -83.65 -5.65
C LYS A 515 -9.24 -84.23 -6.91
N LEU A 516 -7.98 -84.70 -6.77
CA LEU A 516 -7.37 -85.58 -7.72
C LEU A 516 -8.23 -86.86 -7.73
N LEU A 517 -8.96 -87.06 -8.85
CA LEU A 517 -9.56 -88.34 -9.22
C LEU A 517 -8.53 -89.18 -9.95
#